data_cdf1e05d1cebcad145b810f4c87b0d02
#
_entry.id   cdf1e05d1cebcad145b810f4c87b0d02
#
_cell.length_a   1.000
_cell.length_b   1.000
_cell.length_c   1.000
_cell.angle_alpha   90.00
_cell.angle_beta   90.00
_cell.angle_gamma   90.00
#
_symmetry.space_group_name_H-M   'P 1'
#
loop_
_entity.id
_entity.type
_entity.pdbx_description
1 polymer ?
#
loop_
_entity_poly.entity_id
_entity_poly.type
_entity_poly.pdbx_seq_one_letter_code
_entity_poly.pdbx_strand_id
1 'polypeptide(L)'
;MKRIFVVLLLMPVLAVQAQKKANPSNFAKTITVDDLKKHLYTIASKEMEGRGTPSPGLDRAAAYIENHFRSLGLTAGNKGSFLQTYPLYKDSATNASLSVNETAYEINKDYQPSTLFNYTANMRFSEAVFAGFGIVDSAMDDYKDLDVTGKLVVILDGAPADYKSSVTGLRSPAYWYTKYGVAQKKGAAAIILVSKDFPRKTPLTTSQYKMHSYQKTLQPNLFTVSAAVVENILGEEGKNIFDKMKTSSVSKKTYTADIELGYSKVTSIAHASNVIGVLEGTDLKDEYVFITGHYDHLGKRDTVIYYGADDDGSGTTSVLELASAFAKAKAAGKGPRRSIVFMTVSGEEKGLWGSEYYTDHPVFPLNKTTVDLNIDMVGRIDGTRKQGDSTNYVYVVGDDKVSSDLKVISEAINKKYAKVELDYKFNDPKDPQRIYFRSDHYNFAKHGVPIIFYYDGMLDADYHKPTDTPDKINYELMVKRDRLIFHTAWEMANRNDMLKRDIPLEAPKGF
;
A
#
# COMPACT_ATOMS: atom_id res chain seq x y z
N MET A 1 75.37 42.51 29.84
CA MET A 1 74.49 41.52 30.49
C MET A 1 73.23 41.34 29.60
N LYS A 2 73.20 40.28 28.78
CA LYS A 2 72.03 39.94 27.91
C LYS A 2 71.17 38.94 28.66
N ARG A 3 69.94 39.33 28.98
CA ARG A 3 68.95 38.41 29.59
C ARG A 3 68.24 37.66 28.48
N ILE A 4 68.37 36.33 28.45
CA ILE A 4 67.65 35.41 27.58
C ILE A 4 66.33 35.06 28.27
N PHE A 5 65.20 35.44 27.66
CA PHE A 5 63.87 34.97 28.08
C PHE A 5 63.57 33.64 27.35
N VAL A 6 63.48 32.59 28.13
CA VAL A 6 63.01 31.29 27.65
C VAL A 6 61.47 31.28 27.79
N VAL A 7 60.77 31.31 26.66
CA VAL A 7 59.29 31.11 26.60
C VAL A 7 59.01 29.59 26.49
N LEU A 8 58.52 29.01 27.59
CA LEU A 8 58.00 27.64 27.58
C LEU A 8 56.65 27.66 26.92
N LEU A 9 56.55 27.10 25.69
CA LEU A 9 55.29 26.80 25.05
C LEU A 9 54.68 25.53 25.68
N LEU A 10 53.69 25.70 26.53
CA LEU A 10 52.79 24.60 26.96
C LEU A 10 51.86 24.24 25.82
N MET A 11 52.12 23.16 25.11
CA MET A 11 51.15 22.52 24.21
C MET A 11 50.08 21.79 25.04
N PRO A 12 48.80 22.06 24.85
CA PRO A 12 47.75 21.23 25.46
C PRO A 12 47.74 19.85 24.79
N VAL A 13 48.08 18.83 25.55
CA VAL A 13 47.84 17.43 25.15
C VAL A 13 46.35 17.20 25.15
N LEU A 14 45.73 17.28 23.97
CA LEU A 14 44.36 16.78 23.76
C LEU A 14 44.39 15.27 23.95
N ALA A 15 44.01 14.83 25.14
CA ALA A 15 43.76 13.45 25.43
C ALA A 15 42.53 13.03 24.59
N VAL A 16 42.74 12.43 23.42
CA VAL A 16 41.73 11.69 22.69
C VAL A 16 41.36 10.49 23.55
N GLN A 17 40.34 10.65 24.40
CA GLN A 17 39.71 9.52 25.05
C GLN A 17 39.10 8.68 23.96
N ALA A 18 39.71 7.53 23.66
CA ALA A 18 39.06 6.50 22.82
C ALA A 18 37.75 6.14 23.48
N GLN A 19 36.64 6.63 22.90
CA GLN A 19 35.29 6.29 23.36
C GLN A 19 35.16 4.77 23.29
N LYS A 20 34.98 4.10 24.43
CA LYS A 20 34.65 2.67 24.47
C LYS A 20 33.45 2.47 23.55
N LYS A 21 33.59 1.57 22.55
CA LYS A 21 32.48 1.22 21.64
C LYS A 21 31.25 0.92 22.50
N ALA A 22 30.14 1.56 22.20
CA ALA A 22 28.87 1.31 22.88
C ALA A 22 28.48 -0.16 22.71
N ASN A 23 28.00 -0.80 23.77
CA ASN A 23 27.33 -2.08 23.62
C ASN A 23 25.86 -1.83 23.27
N PRO A 24 25.43 -2.09 22.03
CA PRO A 24 24.05 -1.83 21.58
C PRO A 24 23.00 -2.61 22.38
N SER A 25 23.38 -3.77 22.94
CA SER A 25 22.48 -4.59 23.75
C SER A 25 21.95 -3.88 25.00
N ASN A 26 22.67 -2.89 25.53
CA ASN A 26 22.19 -2.11 26.67
C ASN A 26 20.95 -1.28 26.30
N PHE A 27 20.89 -0.79 25.07
CA PHE A 27 19.76 0.00 24.57
C PHE A 27 18.65 -0.90 24.01
N ALA A 28 18.99 -1.98 23.31
CA ALA A 28 18.01 -2.99 22.89
C ALA A 28 17.18 -3.55 24.06
N LYS A 29 17.79 -3.73 25.24
CA LYS A 29 17.10 -4.18 26.46
C LYS A 29 16.05 -3.19 26.98
N THR A 30 16.09 -1.93 26.57
CA THR A 30 15.09 -0.93 26.97
C THR A 30 13.78 -1.05 26.20
N ILE A 31 13.71 -1.91 25.19
CA ILE A 31 12.47 -2.33 24.53
C ILE A 31 11.84 -3.38 25.43
N THR A 32 10.65 -3.09 25.98
CA THR A 32 9.99 -3.91 27.00
C THR A 32 8.57 -4.30 26.59
N VAL A 33 8.06 -5.37 27.17
CA VAL A 33 6.66 -5.78 26.99
C VAL A 33 5.69 -4.70 27.45
N ASP A 34 5.97 -4.04 28.57
CA ASP A 34 5.07 -3.05 29.15
C ASP A 34 4.97 -1.78 28.28
N ASP A 35 6.09 -1.34 27.72
CA ASP A 35 6.10 -0.19 26.79
C ASP A 35 5.37 -0.52 25.49
N LEU A 36 5.60 -1.69 24.90
CA LEU A 36 4.89 -2.18 23.71
C LEU A 36 3.37 -2.26 23.97
N LYS A 37 2.97 -2.84 25.10
CA LYS A 37 1.55 -2.90 25.50
C LYS A 37 0.93 -1.52 25.60
N LYS A 38 1.60 -0.59 26.28
CA LYS A 38 1.11 0.79 26.46
C LYS A 38 0.82 1.45 25.12
N HIS A 39 1.73 1.35 24.16
CA HIS A 39 1.55 1.92 22.83
C HIS A 39 0.45 1.20 22.05
N LEU A 40 0.46 -0.11 22.02
CA LEU A 40 -0.48 -0.88 21.23
C LEU A 40 -1.93 -0.76 21.72
N TYR A 41 -2.15 -0.80 23.03
CA TYR A 41 -3.49 -0.56 23.60
C TYR A 41 -4.02 0.84 23.34
N THR A 42 -3.13 1.82 23.06
CA THR A 42 -3.54 3.15 22.62
C THR A 42 -3.84 3.16 21.11
N ILE A 43 -2.92 2.68 20.28
CA ILE A 43 -3.04 2.70 18.81
C ILE A 43 -4.22 1.85 18.32
N ALA A 44 -4.44 0.67 18.92
CA ALA A 44 -5.56 -0.21 18.60
C ALA A 44 -6.76 -0.04 19.55
N SER A 45 -6.94 1.16 20.13
CA SER A 45 -8.06 1.46 20.99
C SER A 45 -9.34 1.79 20.23
N LYS A 46 -10.46 1.81 20.95
CA LYS A 46 -11.76 2.24 20.42
C LYS A 46 -11.75 3.69 19.95
N GLU A 47 -11.01 4.55 20.62
CA GLU A 47 -10.88 5.98 20.34
C GLU A 47 -10.21 6.23 18.99
N MET A 48 -9.35 5.32 18.54
CA MET A 48 -8.70 5.38 17.24
C MET A 48 -9.59 4.89 16.08
N GLU A 49 -10.79 4.36 16.36
CA GLU A 49 -11.80 3.97 15.36
C GLU A 49 -11.25 3.13 14.20
N GLY A 50 -10.24 2.30 14.49
CA GLY A 50 -9.57 1.45 13.48
C GLY A 50 -8.77 2.20 12.43
N ARG A 51 -8.46 3.49 12.64
CA ARG A 51 -7.47 4.28 11.87
C ARG A 51 -7.65 4.25 10.35
N GLY A 52 -8.89 4.20 9.86
CA GLY A 52 -9.17 4.13 8.41
C GLY A 52 -8.68 5.37 7.66
N THR A 53 -8.09 5.19 6.48
CA THR A 53 -7.59 6.28 5.65
C THR A 53 -8.64 6.75 4.62
N PRO A 54 -9.05 8.05 4.63
CA PRO A 54 -8.87 9.03 5.70
C PRO A 54 -9.98 8.94 6.76
N SER A 55 -9.67 9.29 8.01
CA SER A 55 -10.69 9.39 9.07
C SER A 55 -10.17 10.19 10.27
N PRO A 56 -11.08 10.68 11.16
CA PRO A 56 -10.66 11.29 12.42
C PRO A 56 -9.86 10.34 13.32
N GLY A 57 -10.07 9.03 13.23
CA GLY A 57 -9.28 8.03 13.95
C GLY A 57 -7.83 7.99 13.47
N LEU A 58 -7.61 8.10 12.16
CA LEU A 58 -6.28 8.23 11.58
C LEU A 58 -5.56 9.47 12.08
N ASP A 59 -6.26 10.62 12.11
CA ASP A 59 -5.67 11.89 12.57
C ASP A 59 -5.27 11.83 14.05
N ARG A 60 -6.08 11.17 14.90
CA ARG A 60 -5.74 10.96 16.32
C ARG A 60 -4.50 10.07 16.48
N ALA A 61 -4.38 9.02 15.67
CA ALA A 61 -3.21 8.14 15.68
C ALA A 61 -1.96 8.90 15.22
N ALA A 62 -2.04 9.69 14.14
CA ALA A 62 -0.95 10.55 13.70
C ALA A 62 -0.49 11.51 14.79
N ALA A 63 -1.43 12.17 15.48
CA ALA A 63 -1.13 13.08 16.58
C ALA A 63 -0.46 12.38 17.78
N TYR A 64 -0.89 11.15 18.09
CA TYR A 64 -0.26 10.33 19.14
C TYR A 64 1.20 10.01 18.80
N ILE A 65 1.47 9.58 17.57
CA ILE A 65 2.82 9.24 17.07
C ILE A 65 3.71 10.49 17.06
N GLU A 66 3.21 11.61 16.52
CA GLU A 66 3.91 12.90 16.50
C GLU A 66 4.29 13.35 17.92
N ASN A 67 3.35 13.28 18.88
CA ASN A 67 3.60 13.66 20.27
C ASN A 67 4.67 12.75 20.92
N HIS A 68 4.68 11.46 20.60
CA HIS A 68 5.70 10.55 21.07
C HIS A 68 7.07 10.94 20.51
N PHE A 69 7.21 11.15 19.19
CA PHE A 69 8.47 11.59 18.59
C PHE A 69 8.97 12.92 19.16
N ARG A 70 8.08 13.88 19.40
CA ARG A 70 8.42 15.14 20.10
C ARG A 70 8.95 14.90 21.50
N SER A 71 8.32 14.04 22.27
CA SER A 71 8.73 13.74 23.66
C SER A 71 10.11 13.11 23.75
N LEU A 72 10.54 12.42 22.70
CA LEU A 72 11.86 11.82 22.57
C LEU A 72 12.94 12.82 22.09
N GLY A 73 12.57 14.06 21.76
CA GLY A 73 13.47 15.05 21.20
C GLY A 73 13.89 14.78 19.76
N LEU A 74 13.10 14.04 19.00
CA LEU A 74 13.32 13.85 17.56
C LEU A 74 13.07 15.16 16.81
N THR A 75 13.78 15.34 15.71
CA THR A 75 13.57 16.47 14.80
C THR A 75 12.41 16.14 13.84
N ALA A 76 11.58 17.15 13.56
CA ALA A 76 10.52 17.04 12.58
C ALA A 76 11.09 16.79 11.17
N GLY A 77 10.68 15.68 10.54
CA GLY A 77 11.28 15.18 9.30
C GLY A 77 10.88 15.94 8.04
N ASN A 78 9.82 16.76 8.05
CA ASN A 78 9.34 17.45 6.87
C ASN A 78 9.32 18.97 7.06
N LYS A 79 10.43 19.68 6.75
CA LYS A 79 10.51 21.14 6.76
C LYS A 79 9.94 21.79 8.03
N GLY A 80 10.22 21.20 9.20
CA GLY A 80 9.73 21.68 10.50
C GLY A 80 8.37 21.08 10.93
N SER A 81 7.74 20.26 10.13
CA SER A 81 6.58 19.44 10.48
C SER A 81 6.96 17.97 10.61
N PHE A 82 6.34 17.24 11.53
CA PHE A 82 6.41 15.78 11.57
C PHE A 82 5.51 15.15 10.49
N LEU A 83 4.54 15.89 9.95
CA LEU A 83 3.58 15.39 8.98
C LEU A 83 4.04 15.68 7.55
N GLN A 84 4.09 14.64 6.72
CA GLN A 84 4.12 14.75 5.28
C GLN A 84 2.70 14.50 4.75
N THR A 85 1.94 15.57 4.56
CA THR A 85 0.55 15.51 4.14
C THR A 85 0.42 15.36 2.63
N TYR A 86 -0.50 14.49 2.18
CA TYR A 86 -0.81 14.28 0.78
C TYR A 86 -2.32 14.30 0.51
N PRO A 87 -2.74 14.71 -0.70
CA PRO A 87 -4.15 14.83 -1.05
C PRO A 87 -4.76 13.47 -1.41
N LEU A 88 -6.03 13.30 -1.04
CA LEU A 88 -6.89 12.21 -1.44
C LEU A 88 -8.13 12.75 -2.14
N TYR A 89 -8.45 12.21 -3.29
CA TYR A 89 -9.53 12.68 -4.15
C TYR A 89 -10.71 11.73 -4.12
N LYS A 90 -11.93 12.29 -3.99
CA LYS A 90 -13.17 11.52 -3.99
C LYS A 90 -14.16 12.15 -4.94
N ASP A 91 -14.59 11.40 -5.94
CA ASP A 91 -15.58 11.86 -6.92
C ASP A 91 -16.99 11.54 -6.44
N SER A 92 -17.89 12.50 -6.63
CA SER A 92 -19.33 12.35 -6.40
C SER A 92 -20.09 12.72 -7.67
N ALA A 93 -20.92 11.82 -8.17
CA ALA A 93 -21.79 12.10 -9.32
C ALA A 93 -22.80 13.19 -8.95
N THR A 94 -22.92 14.21 -9.80
CA THR A 94 -23.89 15.30 -9.65
C THR A 94 -25.04 15.19 -10.63
N ASN A 95 -24.78 14.61 -11.80
CA ASN A 95 -25.80 14.33 -12.81
C ASN A 95 -25.40 13.12 -13.64
N ALA A 96 -26.41 12.36 -14.10
CA ALA A 96 -26.23 11.32 -15.10
C ALA A 96 -27.51 11.21 -15.95
N SER A 97 -27.33 10.97 -17.24
CA SER A 97 -28.43 10.73 -18.19
C SER A 97 -28.05 9.65 -19.18
N LEU A 98 -29.04 8.89 -19.62
CA LEU A 98 -28.93 7.92 -20.70
C LEU A 98 -30.21 7.93 -21.50
N SER A 99 -30.11 8.09 -22.82
CA SER A 99 -31.21 7.91 -23.76
C SER A 99 -30.76 7.08 -24.97
N VAL A 100 -31.71 6.32 -25.54
CA VAL A 100 -31.51 5.55 -26.77
C VAL A 100 -32.70 5.77 -27.65
N ASN A 101 -32.50 6.20 -28.89
CA ASN A 101 -33.56 6.42 -29.86
C ASN A 101 -34.71 7.26 -29.27
N GLU A 102 -34.38 8.40 -28.68
CA GLU A 102 -35.29 9.35 -28.00
C GLU A 102 -35.92 8.81 -26.70
N THR A 103 -35.73 7.55 -26.33
CA THR A 103 -36.22 6.98 -25.07
C THR A 103 -35.27 7.26 -23.95
N ALA A 104 -35.68 8.06 -22.95
CA ALA A 104 -34.91 8.31 -21.75
C ALA A 104 -35.06 7.19 -20.72
N TYR A 105 -33.99 6.85 -20.03
CA TYR A 105 -33.91 5.81 -19.01
C TYR A 105 -33.71 6.38 -17.60
N GLU A 106 -34.13 5.60 -16.59
CA GLU A 106 -34.09 6.02 -15.19
C GLU A 106 -32.85 5.43 -14.47
N ILE A 107 -32.13 6.29 -13.74
CA ILE A 107 -30.99 5.85 -12.92
C ILE A 107 -31.44 4.85 -11.85
N ASN A 108 -30.64 3.82 -11.61
CA ASN A 108 -30.87 2.67 -10.72
C ASN A 108 -32.00 1.72 -11.13
N LYS A 109 -32.92 2.13 -11.94
CA LYS A 109 -33.95 1.28 -12.53
C LYS A 109 -33.43 0.62 -13.82
N ASP A 110 -32.87 1.41 -14.70
CA ASP A 110 -32.45 0.98 -16.03
C ASP A 110 -30.94 1.07 -16.25
N TYR A 111 -30.27 2.01 -15.60
CA TYR A 111 -28.83 2.17 -15.73
C TYR A 111 -28.17 2.73 -14.46
N GLN A 112 -26.85 2.58 -14.40
CA GLN A 112 -25.99 3.16 -13.37
C GLN A 112 -24.63 3.54 -13.95
N PRO A 113 -24.20 4.82 -13.84
CA PRO A 113 -22.87 5.24 -14.28
C PRO A 113 -21.80 4.77 -13.28
N SER A 114 -20.59 4.53 -13.76
CA SER A 114 -19.45 4.25 -12.88
C SER A 114 -18.92 5.53 -12.27
N THR A 115 -18.86 5.61 -10.94
CA THR A 115 -18.20 6.71 -10.24
C THR A 115 -16.68 6.55 -10.20
N LEU A 116 -16.18 5.36 -10.51
CA LEU A 116 -14.75 5.05 -10.51
C LEU A 116 -14.05 5.52 -11.78
N PHE A 117 -14.70 5.33 -12.96
CA PHE A 117 -14.07 5.56 -14.26
C PHE A 117 -14.54 6.83 -14.95
N ASN A 118 -15.80 7.26 -14.69
CA ASN A 118 -16.42 8.29 -15.51
C ASN A 118 -15.82 9.68 -15.28
N TYR A 119 -15.61 10.36 -16.38
CA TYR A 119 -15.31 11.80 -16.44
C TYR A 119 -16.57 12.57 -16.77
N THR A 120 -16.62 13.83 -16.37
CA THR A 120 -17.66 14.78 -16.81
C THR A 120 -17.62 14.90 -18.33
N ALA A 121 -18.67 14.41 -18.99
CA ALA A 121 -18.81 14.45 -20.44
C ALA A 121 -20.28 14.27 -20.84
N ASN A 122 -20.65 14.88 -21.99
CA ASN A 122 -21.86 14.57 -22.73
C ASN A 122 -21.42 13.97 -24.07
N MET A 123 -21.82 12.75 -24.34
CA MET A 123 -21.42 12.00 -25.53
C MET A 123 -22.65 11.57 -26.31
N ARG A 124 -22.58 11.65 -27.64
CA ARG A 124 -23.61 11.15 -28.56
C ARG A 124 -22.97 10.23 -29.57
N PHE A 125 -23.59 9.07 -29.75
CA PHE A 125 -23.15 8.04 -30.68
C PHE A 125 -24.30 7.71 -31.61
N SER A 126 -24.02 7.63 -32.92
CA SER A 126 -24.99 7.19 -33.94
C SER A 126 -24.95 5.70 -34.16
N GLU A 127 -23.99 5.01 -33.52
CA GLU A 127 -23.81 3.56 -33.61
C GLU A 127 -23.16 3.00 -32.33
N ALA A 128 -23.39 1.72 -32.08
CA ALA A 128 -22.74 0.97 -31.02
C ALA A 128 -22.21 -0.38 -31.55
N VAL A 129 -21.01 -0.77 -31.10
CA VAL A 129 -20.42 -2.06 -31.45
C VAL A 129 -20.75 -3.08 -30.36
N PHE A 130 -21.54 -4.08 -30.68
CA PHE A 130 -21.81 -5.19 -29.79
C PHE A 130 -20.71 -6.25 -29.88
N ALA A 131 -19.97 -6.45 -28.78
CA ALA A 131 -18.84 -7.38 -28.68
C ALA A 131 -19.15 -8.55 -27.73
N GLY A 132 -20.39 -9.08 -27.75
CA GLY A 132 -20.76 -10.26 -26.99
C GLY A 132 -20.51 -10.10 -25.49
N PHE A 133 -19.73 -10.98 -24.90
CA PHE A 133 -19.31 -10.87 -23.49
C PHE A 133 -18.05 -10.00 -23.28
N GLY A 134 -17.39 -9.57 -24.35
CA GLY A 134 -16.18 -8.76 -24.26
C GLY A 134 -14.94 -9.52 -23.73
N ILE A 135 -14.94 -10.83 -23.86
CA ILE A 135 -13.85 -11.71 -23.39
C ILE A 135 -12.77 -11.82 -24.46
N VAL A 136 -11.51 -11.71 -24.02
CA VAL A 136 -10.33 -12.00 -24.85
C VAL A 136 -9.37 -12.85 -24.04
N ASP A 137 -9.15 -14.08 -24.48
CA ASP A 137 -8.12 -15.00 -23.98
C ASP A 137 -7.73 -16.02 -25.07
N SER A 138 -7.01 -17.07 -24.68
CA SER A 138 -6.58 -18.12 -25.61
C SER A 138 -7.71 -18.93 -26.24
N ALA A 139 -8.89 -18.98 -25.61
CA ALA A 139 -10.04 -19.76 -26.06
C ALA A 139 -11.09 -18.92 -26.79
N MET A 140 -11.09 -17.59 -26.60
CA MET A 140 -12.15 -16.71 -27.08
C MET A 140 -11.64 -15.31 -27.36
N ASP A 141 -12.01 -14.72 -28.48
CA ASP A 141 -11.82 -13.30 -28.80
C ASP A 141 -13.14 -12.71 -29.31
N ASP A 142 -13.83 -12.02 -28.41
CA ASP A 142 -15.10 -11.38 -28.74
C ASP A 142 -14.96 -10.12 -29.60
N TYR A 143 -13.74 -9.62 -29.77
CA TYR A 143 -13.43 -8.45 -30.59
C TYR A 143 -12.82 -8.79 -31.95
N LYS A 144 -12.74 -10.09 -32.28
CA LYS A 144 -12.22 -10.50 -33.57
C LYS A 144 -13.04 -9.85 -34.70
N ASP A 145 -12.35 -9.23 -35.63
CA ASP A 145 -12.93 -8.54 -36.80
C ASP A 145 -13.82 -7.32 -36.47
N LEU A 146 -13.77 -6.79 -35.21
CA LEU A 146 -14.47 -5.59 -34.80
C LEU A 146 -13.50 -4.40 -34.63
N ASP A 147 -13.83 -3.28 -35.30
CA ASP A 147 -13.19 -2.00 -34.99
C ASP A 147 -14.01 -1.26 -33.94
N VAL A 148 -13.40 -1.04 -32.76
CA VAL A 148 -14.01 -0.35 -31.63
C VAL A 148 -13.34 0.96 -31.29
N THR A 149 -12.33 1.37 -32.08
CA THR A 149 -11.56 2.58 -31.84
C THR A 149 -12.44 3.81 -31.97
N GLY A 150 -12.53 4.60 -30.87
CA GLY A 150 -13.34 5.81 -30.82
C GLY A 150 -14.88 5.56 -30.77
N LYS A 151 -15.33 4.30 -30.62
CA LYS A 151 -16.74 3.92 -30.65
C LYS A 151 -17.30 3.58 -29.27
N LEU A 152 -18.62 3.56 -29.17
CA LEU A 152 -19.34 2.98 -28.04
C LEU A 152 -19.36 1.45 -28.16
N VAL A 153 -18.89 0.76 -27.12
CA VAL A 153 -18.87 -0.69 -27.06
C VAL A 153 -19.93 -1.20 -26.10
N VAL A 154 -20.74 -2.16 -26.53
CA VAL A 154 -21.74 -2.87 -25.72
C VAL A 154 -21.27 -4.28 -25.45
N ILE A 155 -21.15 -4.65 -24.17
CA ILE A 155 -20.74 -5.97 -23.72
C ILE A 155 -21.66 -6.49 -22.62
N LEU A 156 -21.79 -7.82 -22.51
CA LEU A 156 -22.58 -8.47 -21.46
C LEU A 156 -21.71 -8.77 -20.23
N ASP A 157 -22.28 -8.62 -19.04
CA ASP A 157 -21.67 -9.11 -17.81
C ASP A 157 -21.73 -10.66 -17.76
N GLY A 158 -20.79 -11.27 -16.99
CA GLY A 158 -20.64 -12.72 -16.92
C GLY A 158 -19.88 -13.32 -18.11
N ALA A 159 -20.23 -14.56 -18.49
CA ALA A 159 -19.59 -15.31 -19.58
C ALA A 159 -20.59 -16.30 -20.18
N PRO A 160 -20.33 -16.90 -21.38
CA PRO A 160 -21.07 -18.04 -21.90
C PRO A 160 -21.09 -19.20 -20.91
N ALA A 161 -22.15 -20.03 -20.94
CA ALA A 161 -22.33 -21.11 -19.96
C ALA A 161 -21.23 -22.19 -20.05
N ASP A 162 -20.65 -22.39 -21.21
CA ASP A 162 -19.61 -23.38 -21.53
C ASP A 162 -18.17 -22.78 -21.40
N TYR A 163 -18.06 -21.47 -21.18
CA TYR A 163 -16.76 -20.80 -21.04
C TYR A 163 -16.03 -21.24 -19.76
N LYS A 164 -14.81 -21.75 -19.94
CA LYS A 164 -13.92 -22.15 -18.84
C LYS A 164 -12.68 -21.29 -18.86
N SER A 165 -12.56 -20.40 -17.88
CA SER A 165 -11.35 -19.62 -17.68
C SER A 165 -10.27 -20.44 -16.96
N SER A 166 -9.02 -20.34 -17.44
CA SER A 166 -7.84 -20.87 -16.74
C SER A 166 -7.44 -19.99 -15.53
N VAL A 167 -7.95 -18.76 -15.47
CA VAL A 167 -7.67 -17.78 -14.42
C VAL A 167 -8.96 -17.44 -13.69
N THR A 168 -8.96 -17.55 -12.37
CA THR A 168 -10.11 -17.26 -11.51
C THR A 168 -9.98 -15.94 -10.76
N GLY A 169 -11.06 -15.50 -10.09
CA GLY A 169 -11.10 -14.29 -9.28
C GLY A 169 -11.02 -12.99 -10.11
N LEU A 170 -10.45 -11.95 -9.53
CA LEU A 170 -10.43 -10.60 -10.13
C LEU A 170 -9.63 -10.50 -11.45
N ARG A 171 -8.82 -11.50 -11.77
CA ARG A 171 -8.04 -11.57 -13.03
C ARG A 171 -8.73 -12.40 -14.09
N SER A 172 -9.88 -13.01 -13.79
CA SER A 172 -10.61 -13.78 -14.79
C SER A 172 -10.97 -12.90 -16.00
N PRO A 173 -10.78 -13.37 -17.23
CA PRO A 173 -11.24 -12.66 -18.43
C PRO A 173 -12.77 -12.42 -18.43
N ALA A 174 -13.54 -13.19 -17.68
CA ALA A 174 -14.97 -13.00 -17.48
C ALA A 174 -15.32 -11.91 -16.46
N TYR A 175 -14.35 -11.46 -15.66
CA TYR A 175 -14.59 -10.42 -14.68
C TYR A 175 -14.76 -9.05 -15.34
N TRP A 176 -15.77 -8.30 -14.97
CA TRP A 176 -16.16 -7.05 -15.63
C TRP A 176 -15.02 -6.02 -15.73
N TYR A 177 -14.14 -5.93 -14.72
CA TYR A 177 -13.00 -5.03 -14.73
C TYR A 177 -11.95 -5.42 -15.77
N THR A 178 -11.71 -6.71 -15.97
CA THR A 178 -10.80 -7.22 -17.01
C THR A 178 -11.36 -6.90 -18.40
N LYS A 179 -12.66 -7.07 -18.61
CA LYS A 179 -13.35 -6.72 -19.87
C LYS A 179 -13.28 -5.23 -20.16
N TYR A 180 -13.47 -4.39 -19.11
CA TYR A 180 -13.29 -2.95 -19.22
C TYR A 180 -11.87 -2.60 -19.72
N GLY A 181 -10.86 -3.21 -19.11
CA GLY A 181 -9.45 -3.01 -19.52
C GLY A 181 -9.17 -3.47 -20.95
N VAL A 182 -9.82 -4.53 -21.44
CA VAL A 182 -9.72 -4.97 -22.83
C VAL A 182 -10.32 -3.94 -23.77
N ALA A 183 -11.55 -3.48 -23.53
CA ALA A 183 -12.20 -2.46 -24.35
C ALA A 183 -11.39 -1.15 -24.37
N GLN A 184 -10.88 -0.72 -23.22
CA GLN A 184 -9.98 0.44 -23.10
C GLN A 184 -8.72 0.30 -23.98
N LYS A 185 -8.01 -0.82 -23.88
CA LYS A 185 -6.79 -1.09 -24.68
C LYS A 185 -7.07 -1.11 -26.18
N LYS A 186 -8.29 -1.50 -26.57
CA LYS A 186 -8.74 -1.48 -27.97
C LYS A 186 -9.25 -0.11 -28.43
N GLY A 187 -9.22 0.90 -27.55
CA GLY A 187 -9.53 2.29 -27.92
C GLY A 187 -11.02 2.66 -27.86
N ALA A 188 -11.86 1.93 -27.15
CA ALA A 188 -13.26 2.29 -26.96
C ALA A 188 -13.41 3.69 -26.34
N ALA A 189 -14.34 4.52 -26.84
CA ALA A 189 -14.65 5.86 -26.32
C ALA A 189 -15.56 5.80 -25.08
N ALA A 190 -16.52 4.88 -25.09
CA ALA A 190 -17.40 4.59 -23.97
C ALA A 190 -17.79 3.12 -23.96
N ILE A 191 -18.25 2.62 -22.80
CA ILE A 191 -18.64 1.22 -22.63
C ILE A 191 -20.01 1.15 -21.96
N ILE A 192 -20.89 0.34 -22.54
CA ILE A 192 -22.14 -0.12 -21.92
C ILE A 192 -21.94 -1.57 -21.50
N LEU A 193 -22.02 -1.83 -20.19
CA LEU A 193 -21.99 -3.16 -19.59
C LEU A 193 -23.41 -3.57 -19.25
N VAL A 194 -23.94 -4.59 -19.93
CA VAL A 194 -25.31 -5.09 -19.70
C VAL A 194 -25.32 -6.06 -18.54
N SER A 195 -26.12 -5.78 -17.53
CA SER A 195 -26.22 -6.62 -16.33
C SER A 195 -27.65 -7.10 -16.10
N LYS A 196 -27.78 -8.27 -15.44
CA LYS A 196 -29.06 -8.80 -14.96
C LYS A 196 -29.54 -8.16 -13.66
N ASP A 197 -28.63 -7.43 -12.98
CA ASP A 197 -28.86 -6.87 -11.64
C ASP A 197 -29.56 -5.50 -11.69
N PHE A 198 -30.77 -5.45 -12.26
CA PHE A 198 -31.63 -4.28 -12.26
C PHE A 198 -33.08 -4.69 -11.92
N PRO A 199 -33.82 -3.82 -11.21
CA PRO A 199 -33.41 -2.52 -10.67
C PRO A 199 -32.46 -2.66 -9.47
N ARG A 200 -31.53 -1.69 -9.30
CA ARG A 200 -30.57 -1.66 -8.20
C ARG A 200 -31.13 -0.92 -6.99
N LYS A 201 -30.93 -1.49 -5.80
CA LYS A 201 -31.50 -0.92 -4.57
C LYS A 201 -30.67 0.24 -4.00
N THR A 202 -29.35 0.25 -4.23
CA THR A 202 -28.45 1.23 -3.64
C THR A 202 -27.77 2.05 -4.75
N PRO A 203 -28.01 3.37 -4.82
CA PRO A 203 -27.35 4.21 -5.78
C PRO A 203 -25.86 4.35 -5.42
N LEU A 204 -24.99 4.13 -6.41
CA LEU A 204 -23.57 4.48 -6.28
C LEU A 204 -23.39 5.90 -6.78
N THR A 205 -23.43 6.87 -5.86
CA THR A 205 -23.26 8.30 -6.18
C THR A 205 -21.86 8.82 -5.92
N THR A 206 -21.05 8.07 -5.14
CA THR A 206 -19.75 8.50 -4.67
C THR A 206 -18.70 7.42 -4.92
N SER A 207 -17.53 7.80 -5.42
CA SER A 207 -16.39 6.88 -5.56
C SER A 207 -15.72 6.61 -4.21
N GLN A 208 -14.80 5.66 -4.20
CA GLN A 208 -13.81 5.56 -3.12
C GLN A 208 -12.76 6.67 -3.27
N TYR A 209 -12.01 6.93 -2.22
CA TYR A 209 -10.84 7.81 -2.30
C TYR A 209 -9.77 7.22 -3.22
N LYS A 210 -8.99 8.08 -3.86
CA LYS A 210 -7.85 7.74 -4.72
C LYS A 210 -6.74 8.79 -4.52
N MET A 211 -5.51 8.38 -4.70
CA MET A 211 -4.35 9.26 -4.49
C MET A 211 -4.12 10.23 -5.66
N HIS A 212 -4.55 9.88 -6.86
CA HIS A 212 -4.34 10.69 -8.05
C HIS A 212 -5.66 11.25 -8.59
N SER A 213 -5.70 12.56 -8.88
CA SER A 213 -6.85 13.18 -9.55
C SER A 213 -6.91 12.85 -11.04
N TYR A 214 -5.77 12.52 -11.65
CA TYR A 214 -5.64 12.19 -13.06
C TYR A 214 -5.27 10.73 -13.25
N GLN A 215 -5.75 10.17 -14.34
CA GLN A 215 -5.34 8.87 -14.83
C GLN A 215 -4.25 9.04 -15.90
N LYS A 216 -3.25 8.15 -15.90
CA LYS A 216 -2.13 8.18 -16.88
C LYS A 216 -2.57 7.84 -18.30
N THR A 217 -3.73 7.20 -18.45
CA THR A 217 -4.29 6.75 -19.74
C THR A 217 -5.73 7.22 -19.87
N LEU A 218 -6.18 7.44 -21.11
CA LEU A 218 -7.59 7.71 -21.38
C LEU A 218 -8.45 6.53 -20.93
N GLN A 219 -9.50 6.84 -20.17
CA GLN A 219 -10.46 5.85 -19.69
C GLN A 219 -11.82 6.10 -20.34
N PRO A 220 -12.43 5.09 -20.96
CA PRO A 220 -13.79 5.22 -21.47
C PRO A 220 -14.80 5.36 -20.33
N ASN A 221 -15.83 6.20 -20.51
CA ASN A 221 -16.93 6.24 -19.56
C ASN A 221 -17.70 4.92 -19.58
N LEU A 222 -18.06 4.40 -18.39
CA LEU A 222 -18.74 3.13 -18.21
C LEU A 222 -20.15 3.34 -17.65
N PHE A 223 -21.14 2.80 -18.34
CA PHE A 223 -22.52 2.72 -17.88
C PHE A 223 -22.94 1.24 -17.79
N THR A 224 -23.34 0.80 -16.60
CA THR A 224 -23.97 -0.50 -16.45
C THR A 224 -25.46 -0.34 -16.69
N VAL A 225 -26.06 -1.18 -17.53
CA VAL A 225 -27.45 -1.04 -17.96
C VAL A 225 -28.24 -2.32 -17.83
N SER A 226 -29.57 -2.18 -17.76
CA SER A 226 -30.53 -3.31 -17.84
C SER A 226 -30.62 -3.85 -19.26
N ALA A 227 -31.25 -5.06 -19.41
CA ALA A 227 -31.53 -5.65 -20.71
C ALA A 227 -32.46 -4.79 -21.57
N ALA A 228 -33.37 -4.01 -20.97
CA ALA A 228 -34.27 -3.12 -21.69
C ALA A 228 -33.56 -2.04 -22.51
N VAL A 229 -32.44 -1.50 -21.98
CA VAL A 229 -31.63 -0.53 -22.71
C VAL A 229 -30.99 -1.16 -23.94
N VAL A 230 -30.46 -2.38 -23.79
CA VAL A 230 -29.78 -3.05 -24.90
C VAL A 230 -30.78 -3.57 -25.97
N GLU A 231 -31.99 -3.87 -25.57
CA GLU A 231 -33.06 -4.19 -26.52
C GLU A 231 -33.34 -2.99 -27.46
N ASN A 232 -33.35 -1.77 -26.94
CA ASN A 232 -33.52 -0.57 -27.76
C ASN A 232 -32.31 -0.28 -28.67
N ILE A 233 -31.08 -0.65 -28.25
CA ILE A 233 -29.86 -0.48 -29.08
C ILE A 233 -29.82 -1.53 -30.22
N LEU A 234 -30.12 -2.80 -29.94
CA LEU A 234 -29.95 -3.94 -30.85
C LEU A 234 -31.26 -4.33 -31.57
N GLY A 235 -32.37 -3.68 -31.22
CA GLY A 235 -33.69 -4.02 -31.75
C GLY A 235 -34.13 -5.46 -31.40
N GLU A 236 -34.76 -6.15 -32.34
CA GLU A 236 -35.23 -7.52 -32.12
C GLU A 236 -34.14 -8.51 -31.70
N GLU A 237 -32.89 -8.27 -32.10
CA GLU A 237 -31.73 -9.08 -31.64
C GLU A 237 -31.44 -8.91 -30.14
N GLY A 238 -31.73 -7.73 -29.57
CA GLY A 238 -31.57 -7.42 -28.15
C GLY A 238 -32.58 -8.08 -27.21
N LYS A 239 -33.73 -8.51 -27.73
CA LYS A 239 -34.75 -9.18 -26.91
C LYS A 239 -34.23 -10.50 -26.34
N ASN A 240 -34.37 -10.67 -25.01
CA ASN A 240 -33.86 -11.84 -24.29
C ASN A 240 -32.37 -12.11 -24.55
N ILE A 241 -31.58 -11.04 -24.61
CA ILE A 241 -30.15 -11.06 -25.02
C ILE A 241 -29.33 -12.14 -24.30
N PHE A 242 -29.53 -12.32 -23.01
CA PHE A 242 -28.77 -13.30 -22.22
C PHE A 242 -29.12 -14.75 -22.59
N ASP A 243 -30.38 -15.04 -23.01
CA ASP A 243 -30.76 -16.38 -23.44
C ASP A 243 -30.29 -16.65 -24.86
N LYS A 244 -30.41 -15.67 -25.76
CA LYS A 244 -29.88 -15.76 -27.12
C LYS A 244 -28.36 -15.95 -27.12
N MET A 245 -27.64 -15.32 -26.20
CA MET A 245 -26.17 -15.47 -26.09
C MET A 245 -25.73 -16.81 -25.50
N LYS A 246 -26.62 -17.61 -24.92
CA LYS A 246 -26.32 -19.03 -24.58
C LYS A 246 -26.07 -19.87 -25.82
N THR A 247 -26.69 -19.52 -26.95
CA THR A 247 -26.59 -20.22 -28.23
C THR A 247 -25.78 -19.42 -29.27
N SER A 248 -25.13 -18.34 -28.87
CA SER A 248 -24.41 -17.41 -29.77
C SER A 248 -25.24 -16.88 -30.93
N SER A 249 -26.57 -16.72 -30.72
CA SER A 249 -27.53 -16.35 -31.77
C SER A 249 -27.60 -14.83 -32.03
N VAL A 250 -26.79 -14.00 -31.35
CA VAL A 250 -26.70 -12.55 -31.61
C VAL A 250 -25.37 -12.22 -32.27
N SER A 251 -25.42 -11.53 -33.40
CA SER A 251 -24.25 -11.23 -34.17
C SER A 251 -23.40 -10.12 -33.49
N LYS A 252 -22.12 -10.38 -33.35
CA LYS A 252 -21.12 -9.35 -32.94
C LYS A 252 -20.86 -8.46 -34.15
N LYS A 253 -21.40 -7.24 -34.12
CA LYS A 253 -21.33 -6.26 -35.23
C LYS A 253 -21.65 -4.85 -34.71
N THR A 254 -21.61 -3.88 -35.61
CA THR A 254 -22.09 -2.53 -35.37
C THR A 254 -23.60 -2.44 -35.58
N TYR A 255 -24.28 -1.78 -34.66
CA TYR A 255 -25.72 -1.49 -34.69
C TYR A 255 -25.92 0.03 -34.75
N THR A 256 -26.82 0.48 -35.63
CA THR A 256 -27.23 1.89 -35.70
C THR A 256 -28.23 2.19 -34.60
N ALA A 257 -27.93 3.16 -33.74
CA ALA A 257 -28.82 3.66 -32.73
C ALA A 257 -28.35 5.06 -32.30
N ASP A 258 -29.29 5.96 -32.01
CA ASP A 258 -28.96 7.27 -31.47
C ASP A 258 -28.85 7.17 -29.92
N ILE A 259 -27.63 7.27 -29.39
CA ILE A 259 -27.35 7.03 -27.97
C ILE A 259 -26.72 8.26 -27.37
N GLU A 260 -27.34 8.82 -26.33
CA GLU A 260 -26.79 9.92 -25.57
C GLU A 260 -26.42 9.47 -24.14
N LEU A 261 -25.18 9.74 -23.74
CA LEU A 261 -24.64 9.46 -22.42
C LEU A 261 -24.15 10.75 -21.78
N GLY A 262 -24.79 11.15 -20.68
CA GLY A 262 -24.38 12.31 -19.88
C GLY A 262 -23.85 11.88 -18.53
N TYR A 263 -22.77 12.49 -18.07
CA TYR A 263 -22.24 12.31 -16.72
C TYR A 263 -21.52 13.56 -16.24
N SER A 264 -21.82 13.98 -15.02
CA SER A 264 -21.12 15.06 -14.33
C SER A 264 -20.75 14.66 -12.91
N LYS A 265 -19.60 15.12 -12.44
CA LYS A 265 -19.12 14.89 -11.09
C LYS A 265 -18.45 16.13 -10.50
N VAL A 266 -18.40 16.16 -9.17
CA VAL A 266 -17.53 17.04 -8.40
C VAL A 266 -16.50 16.20 -7.66
N THR A 267 -15.28 16.73 -7.51
CA THR A 267 -14.22 16.08 -6.76
C THR A 267 -13.99 16.83 -5.45
N SER A 268 -14.16 16.15 -4.34
CA SER A 268 -13.77 16.63 -3.02
C SER A 268 -12.35 16.16 -2.69
N ILE A 269 -11.63 16.96 -1.90
CA ILE A 269 -10.27 16.67 -1.46
C ILE A 269 -10.28 16.47 0.04
N ALA A 270 -9.74 15.34 0.48
CA ALA A 270 -9.34 15.05 1.85
C ALA A 270 -7.82 14.93 1.91
N HIS A 271 -7.28 14.75 3.09
CA HIS A 271 -5.84 14.59 3.29
C HIS A 271 -5.56 13.38 4.18
N ALA A 272 -4.41 12.76 3.95
CA ALA A 272 -3.78 11.84 4.88
C ALA A 272 -2.31 12.25 5.05
N SER A 273 -1.61 11.68 6.01
CA SER A 273 -0.23 12.09 6.29
C SER A 273 0.63 10.89 6.66
N ASN A 274 1.89 10.90 6.25
CA ASN A 274 2.94 10.13 6.89
C ASN A 274 3.46 10.90 8.09
N VAL A 275 3.86 10.21 9.17
CA VAL A 275 4.47 10.86 10.34
C VAL A 275 5.96 10.52 10.36
N ILE A 276 6.81 11.55 10.33
CA ILE A 276 8.26 11.42 10.12
C ILE A 276 9.02 12.09 11.26
N GLY A 277 9.69 11.29 12.09
CA GLY A 277 10.60 11.75 13.12
C GLY A 277 12.05 11.38 12.79
N VAL A 278 13.01 12.27 13.04
CA VAL A 278 14.41 12.06 12.71
C VAL A 278 15.28 12.13 13.96
N LEU A 279 16.07 11.10 14.17
CA LEU A 279 17.17 11.12 15.09
C LEU A 279 18.43 11.46 14.31
N GLU A 280 18.87 12.71 14.37
CA GLU A 280 20.04 13.18 13.64
C GLU A 280 21.32 12.43 14.05
N GLY A 281 22.07 11.96 13.07
CA GLY A 281 23.33 11.27 13.22
C GLY A 281 24.49 12.21 13.58
N THR A 282 25.70 11.68 13.55
CA THR A 282 26.92 12.44 13.83
C THR A 282 27.71 12.76 12.55
N ASP A 283 28.76 12.01 12.26
CA ASP A 283 29.66 12.25 11.13
C ASP A 283 29.12 11.81 9.76
N LEU A 284 28.13 10.94 9.75
CA LEU A 284 27.43 10.48 8.53
C LEU A 284 25.95 10.94 8.52
N LYS A 285 25.65 12.08 9.12
CA LYS A 285 24.26 12.54 9.34
C LYS A 285 23.43 12.74 8.06
N ASP A 286 24.06 12.92 6.92
CA ASP A 286 23.43 13.11 5.62
C ASP A 286 23.20 11.78 4.86
N GLU A 287 23.43 10.66 5.53
CA GLU A 287 23.04 9.31 5.10
C GLU A 287 21.99 8.75 6.05
N TYR A 288 21.06 7.95 5.55
CA TYR A 288 19.83 7.63 6.27
C TYR A 288 19.60 6.12 6.40
N VAL A 289 19.09 5.73 7.57
CA VAL A 289 18.46 4.43 7.83
C VAL A 289 16.98 4.69 8.10
N PHE A 290 16.09 4.06 7.36
CA PHE A 290 14.66 4.14 7.61
C PHE A 290 14.19 2.95 8.45
N ILE A 291 13.25 3.22 9.35
CA ILE A 291 12.49 2.23 10.11
C ILE A 291 11.03 2.61 9.90
N THR A 292 10.29 1.75 9.20
CA THR A 292 8.95 2.04 8.73
C THR A 292 7.93 1.02 9.21
N GLY A 293 6.67 1.39 9.23
CA GLY A 293 5.49 0.60 9.46
C GLY A 293 4.26 1.43 9.13
N HIS A 294 3.10 0.82 8.88
CA HIS A 294 1.91 1.61 8.61
C HIS A 294 1.05 1.78 9.87
N TYR A 295 0.41 2.94 9.99
CA TYR A 295 -0.41 3.21 11.16
C TYR A 295 -1.91 3.27 10.89
N ASP A 296 -2.31 3.21 9.62
CA ASP A 296 -3.71 3.04 9.24
C ASP A 296 -4.16 1.56 9.34
N HIS A 297 -5.47 1.35 9.34
CA HIS A 297 -6.09 0.05 9.16
C HIS A 297 -7.47 0.24 8.51
N LEU A 298 -8.35 -0.76 8.57
CA LEU A 298 -9.62 -0.78 7.82
C LEU A 298 -10.66 0.23 8.33
N GLY A 299 -10.47 0.80 9.51
CA GLY A 299 -11.36 1.80 10.06
C GLY A 299 -12.59 1.21 10.74
N LYS A 300 -13.70 1.93 10.63
CA LYS A 300 -14.99 1.57 11.22
C LYS A 300 -16.03 1.41 10.12
N ARG A 301 -16.83 0.36 10.20
CA ARG A 301 -18.00 0.13 9.34
C ARG A 301 -19.24 0.09 10.23
N ASP A 302 -20.09 1.07 10.12
CA ASP A 302 -21.22 1.30 11.03
C ASP A 302 -20.75 1.35 12.50
N THR A 303 -21.11 0.37 13.31
CA THR A 303 -20.71 0.25 14.72
C THR A 303 -19.50 -0.67 14.93
N VAL A 304 -19.07 -1.40 13.91
CA VAL A 304 -17.98 -2.37 14.02
C VAL A 304 -16.64 -1.69 13.75
N ILE A 305 -15.73 -1.80 14.71
CA ILE A 305 -14.36 -1.28 14.61
C ILE A 305 -13.43 -2.43 14.26
N TYR A 306 -12.57 -2.20 13.26
CA TYR A 306 -11.46 -3.07 12.90
C TYR A 306 -10.23 -2.53 13.63
N TYR A 307 -9.85 -3.16 14.73
CA TYR A 307 -8.84 -2.62 15.63
C TYR A 307 -7.42 -2.64 15.05
N GLY A 308 -7.08 -3.65 14.22
CA GLY A 308 -5.79 -3.76 13.60
C GLY A 308 -4.65 -3.74 14.61
N ALA A 309 -4.68 -4.67 15.58
CA ALA A 309 -3.65 -4.71 16.61
C ALA A 309 -2.34 -5.31 16.08
N ASP A 310 -2.45 -6.36 15.28
CA ASP A 310 -1.30 -6.93 14.59
C ASP A 310 -1.05 -6.19 13.28
N ASP A 311 -2.09 -5.96 12.48
CA ASP A 311 -2.07 -5.28 11.19
C ASP A 311 -2.53 -3.80 11.30
N ASP A 312 -1.68 -2.79 11.31
CA ASP A 312 -0.26 -2.87 11.65
C ASP A 312 0.02 -2.06 12.94
N GLY A 313 -0.83 -2.28 13.94
CA GLY A 313 -0.58 -1.72 15.29
C GLY A 313 0.75 -2.22 15.86
N SER A 314 1.11 -3.48 15.59
CA SER A 314 2.36 -4.09 16.05
C SER A 314 3.58 -3.42 15.42
N GLY A 315 3.60 -3.21 14.10
CA GLY A 315 4.72 -2.53 13.43
C GLY A 315 4.80 -1.05 13.81
N THR A 316 3.67 -0.33 13.82
CA THR A 316 3.63 1.07 14.31
C THR A 316 4.23 1.17 15.73
N THR A 317 3.83 0.28 16.64
CA THR A 317 4.34 0.24 18.03
C THR A 317 5.83 -0.07 18.06
N SER A 318 6.29 -0.99 17.22
CA SER A 318 7.73 -1.30 17.08
C SER A 318 8.52 -0.08 16.64
N VAL A 319 8.03 0.70 15.68
CA VAL A 319 8.68 1.96 15.24
C VAL A 319 8.82 2.93 16.41
N LEU A 320 7.78 3.09 17.27
CA LEU A 320 7.81 3.96 18.43
C LEU A 320 8.84 3.51 19.49
N GLU A 321 8.90 2.22 19.79
CA GLU A 321 9.83 1.69 20.77
C GLU A 321 11.28 1.67 20.27
N LEU A 322 11.49 1.41 18.99
CA LEU A 322 12.81 1.56 18.37
C LEU A 322 13.29 3.02 18.44
N ALA A 323 12.41 4.00 18.17
CA ALA A 323 12.71 5.41 18.33
C ALA A 323 13.12 5.73 19.77
N SER A 324 12.39 5.20 20.76
CA SER A 324 12.68 5.35 22.19
C SER A 324 14.06 4.79 22.55
N ALA A 325 14.40 3.60 22.07
CA ALA A 325 15.67 2.95 22.36
C ALA A 325 16.86 3.71 21.74
N PHE A 326 16.73 4.22 20.52
CA PHE A 326 17.76 5.03 19.88
C PHE A 326 17.88 6.42 20.50
N ALA A 327 16.80 7.05 20.93
CA ALA A 327 16.80 8.31 21.67
C ALA A 327 17.56 8.16 23.01
N LYS A 328 17.32 7.08 23.75
CA LYS A 328 18.08 6.74 24.98
C LYS A 328 19.58 6.57 24.70
N ALA A 329 19.94 5.94 23.55
CA ALA A 329 21.32 5.80 23.14
C ALA A 329 21.96 7.16 22.86
N LYS A 330 21.28 8.05 22.13
CA LYS A 330 21.76 9.41 21.83
C LYS A 330 21.93 10.23 23.10
N ALA A 331 20.97 10.19 24.02
CA ALA A 331 21.04 10.88 25.30
C ALA A 331 22.23 10.41 26.17
N ALA A 332 22.62 9.14 26.05
CA ALA A 332 23.82 8.59 26.70
C ALA A 332 25.14 8.91 25.96
N GLY A 333 25.12 9.79 24.94
CA GLY A 333 26.29 10.13 24.13
C GLY A 333 26.77 9.01 23.21
N LYS A 334 25.86 8.06 22.85
CA LYS A 334 26.12 6.90 22.02
C LYS A 334 25.17 6.88 20.80
N GLY A 335 24.86 8.06 20.27
CA GLY A 335 24.01 8.21 19.10
C GLY A 335 24.60 7.55 17.84
N PRO A 336 23.77 7.32 16.81
CA PRO A 336 24.20 6.73 15.56
C PRO A 336 25.08 7.70 14.75
N ARG A 337 25.87 7.16 13.81
CA ARG A 337 26.65 7.97 12.86
C ARG A 337 25.74 8.49 11.74
N ARG A 338 24.89 7.63 11.14
CA ARG A 338 23.86 8.01 10.18
C ARG A 338 22.61 8.50 10.90
N SER A 339 21.86 9.38 10.27
CA SER A 339 20.54 9.76 10.75
C SER A 339 19.57 8.57 10.61
N ILE A 340 18.74 8.38 11.64
CA ILE A 340 17.66 7.38 11.58
C ILE A 340 16.34 8.12 11.39
N VAL A 341 15.59 7.71 10.36
CA VAL A 341 14.27 8.22 10.05
C VAL A 341 13.25 7.18 10.52
N PHE A 342 12.49 7.54 11.54
CA PHE A 342 11.33 6.78 11.99
C PHE A 342 10.11 7.31 11.25
N MET A 343 9.50 6.49 10.41
CA MET A 343 8.38 6.93 9.60
C MET A 343 7.23 5.93 9.69
N THR A 344 6.09 6.41 10.16
CA THR A 344 4.85 5.66 10.03
C THR A 344 4.04 6.21 8.86
N VAL A 345 3.60 5.32 7.98
CA VAL A 345 2.88 5.69 6.76
C VAL A 345 1.39 5.41 6.89
N SER A 346 0.58 6.07 6.08
CA SER A 346 -0.87 5.89 6.02
C SER A 346 -1.31 5.42 4.64
N GLY A 347 -2.49 4.78 4.55
CA GLY A 347 -3.04 4.34 3.27
C GLY A 347 -2.36 3.09 2.70
N GLU A 348 -1.66 2.31 3.52
CA GLU A 348 -1.16 0.98 3.14
C GLU A 348 -2.33 0.11 2.66
N GLU A 349 -3.40 0.03 3.45
CA GLU A 349 -4.64 -0.70 3.23
C GLU A 349 -5.44 -0.27 1.98
N LYS A 350 -5.03 0.82 1.37
CA LYS A 350 -5.61 1.36 0.12
C LYS A 350 -4.71 1.15 -1.09
N GLY A 351 -3.58 0.47 -0.90
CA GLY A 351 -2.59 0.17 -1.92
C GLY A 351 -1.30 0.96 -1.79
N LEU A 352 -0.73 0.98 -0.59
CA LEU A 352 0.59 1.53 -0.27
C LEU A 352 0.72 3.04 -0.52
N TRP A 353 -0.35 3.82 -0.31
CA TRP A 353 -0.40 5.23 -0.73
C TRP A 353 0.64 6.11 -0.06
N GLY A 354 0.83 5.98 1.25
CA GLY A 354 1.75 6.83 1.99
C GLY A 354 3.21 6.61 1.60
N SER A 355 3.63 5.37 1.47
CA SER A 355 4.97 5.03 1.02
C SER A 355 5.19 5.36 -0.46
N GLU A 356 4.18 5.19 -1.33
CA GLU A 356 4.24 5.64 -2.72
C GLU A 356 4.42 7.16 -2.79
N TYR A 357 3.60 7.91 -2.05
CA TYR A 357 3.74 9.37 -2.00
C TYR A 357 5.10 9.79 -1.48
N TYR A 358 5.62 9.13 -0.40
CA TYR A 358 6.93 9.44 0.13
C TYR A 358 8.04 9.19 -0.91
N THR A 359 8.03 8.05 -1.56
CA THR A 359 9.10 7.68 -2.51
C THR A 359 9.06 8.47 -3.82
N ASP A 360 7.88 8.96 -4.22
CA ASP A 360 7.71 9.88 -5.35
C ASP A 360 8.04 11.34 -4.96
N HIS A 361 7.90 11.71 -3.67
CA HIS A 361 8.18 13.05 -3.14
C HIS A 361 9.08 12.97 -1.89
N PRO A 362 10.29 12.41 -2.01
CA PRO A 362 11.12 12.09 -0.85
C PRO A 362 11.63 13.35 -0.15
N VAL A 363 11.47 13.38 1.18
CA VAL A 363 12.02 14.46 2.01
C VAL A 363 13.54 14.29 2.16
N PHE A 364 13.99 13.05 2.26
CA PHE A 364 15.41 12.70 2.29
C PHE A 364 15.78 11.93 1.03
N PRO A 365 16.95 12.22 0.42
CA PRO A 365 17.34 11.61 -0.85
C PRO A 365 17.41 10.08 -0.77
N LEU A 366 16.68 9.38 -1.64
CA LEU A 366 16.66 7.91 -1.66
C LEU A 366 18.02 7.30 -2.00
N ASN A 367 18.86 8.01 -2.76
CA ASN A 367 20.23 7.58 -3.04
C ASN A 367 21.18 7.73 -1.84
N LYS A 368 20.77 8.43 -0.78
CA LYS A 368 21.45 8.53 0.51
C LYS A 368 20.84 7.65 1.60
N THR A 369 19.77 6.94 1.29
CA THR A 369 19.12 5.98 2.20
C THR A 369 19.82 4.64 2.07
N THR A 370 20.51 4.17 3.10
CA THR A 370 21.27 2.91 3.03
C THR A 370 20.35 1.70 3.06
N VAL A 371 19.25 1.77 3.83
CA VAL A 371 18.27 0.69 3.99
C VAL A 371 16.93 1.23 4.49
N ASP A 372 15.85 0.56 4.13
CA ASP A 372 14.57 0.64 4.81
C ASP A 372 14.28 -0.69 5.53
N LEU A 373 14.00 -0.60 6.82
CA LEU A 373 13.61 -1.71 7.70
C LEU A 373 12.10 -1.58 7.97
N ASN A 374 11.30 -2.23 7.15
CA ASN A 374 9.85 -2.20 7.23
C ASN A 374 9.35 -3.26 8.21
N ILE A 375 8.40 -2.87 9.04
CA ILE A 375 7.82 -3.71 10.09
C ILE A 375 6.31 -3.70 9.88
N ASP A 376 5.76 -4.85 9.57
CA ASP A 376 4.33 -4.98 9.31
C ASP A 376 3.87 -6.38 9.74
N MET A 377 3.01 -6.43 10.75
CA MET A 377 2.58 -7.63 11.45
C MET A 377 3.76 -8.41 12.06
N VAL A 378 4.11 -8.08 13.29
CA VAL A 378 5.19 -8.75 14.05
C VAL A 378 4.74 -9.21 15.44
N GLY A 379 3.45 -9.15 15.71
CA GLY A 379 2.87 -9.42 17.02
C GLY A 379 2.29 -10.83 17.19
N ARG A 380 2.17 -11.62 16.14
CA ARG A 380 1.49 -12.93 16.19
C ARG A 380 2.40 -14.09 15.78
N ILE A 381 1.78 -15.24 15.65
CA ILE A 381 2.42 -16.48 15.20
C ILE A 381 1.62 -17.01 14.00
N ASP A 382 2.33 -17.42 12.92
CA ASP A 382 1.72 -18.13 11.79
C ASP A 382 1.23 -19.51 12.25
N GLY A 383 -0.07 -19.67 12.38
CA GLY A 383 -0.72 -20.94 12.76
C GLY A 383 -0.52 -22.07 11.73
N THR A 384 -0.10 -21.71 10.51
CA THR A 384 0.17 -22.68 9.43
C THR A 384 1.62 -23.16 9.37
N ARG A 385 2.51 -22.53 10.15
CA ARG A 385 3.94 -22.85 10.20
C ARG A 385 4.17 -24.23 10.77
N LYS A 386 4.82 -25.11 9.99
CA LYS A 386 5.07 -26.52 10.36
C LYS A 386 6.54 -26.84 10.61
N GLN A 387 7.44 -25.87 10.40
CA GLN A 387 8.89 -26.07 10.51
C GLN A 387 9.48 -25.11 11.55
N GLY A 388 10.56 -25.52 12.20
CA GLY A 388 11.31 -24.71 13.14
C GLY A 388 10.57 -24.39 14.45
N ASP A 389 11.09 -23.39 15.18
CA ASP A 389 10.55 -22.95 16.46
C ASP A 389 9.51 -21.83 16.26
N SER A 390 8.22 -22.17 16.41
CA SER A 390 7.12 -21.19 16.29
C SER A 390 7.12 -20.12 17.39
N THR A 391 7.92 -20.27 18.45
CA THR A 391 8.03 -19.31 19.56
C THR A 391 9.23 -18.37 19.43
N ASN A 392 10.06 -18.52 18.40
CA ASN A 392 11.29 -17.75 18.23
C ASN A 392 11.69 -17.58 16.76
N TYR A 393 10.80 -17.03 15.92
CA TYR A 393 11.06 -16.81 14.50
C TYR A 393 10.58 -15.45 14.02
N VAL A 394 11.04 -15.05 12.84
CA VAL A 394 10.50 -13.95 12.04
C VAL A 394 10.67 -14.28 10.55
N TYR A 395 9.68 -13.98 9.73
CA TYR A 395 9.86 -14.00 8.28
C TYR A 395 10.64 -12.75 7.85
N VAL A 396 11.64 -12.99 6.98
CA VAL A 396 12.51 -11.96 6.40
C VAL A 396 12.28 -11.94 4.89
N VAL A 397 11.86 -10.80 4.39
CA VAL A 397 11.49 -10.65 2.98
C VAL A 397 12.28 -9.49 2.36
N GLY A 398 12.92 -9.73 1.22
CA GLY A 398 13.54 -8.72 0.38
C GLY A 398 15.00 -8.37 0.68
N ASP A 399 15.62 -8.96 1.70
CA ASP A 399 17.00 -8.67 2.11
C ASP A 399 18.08 -9.05 1.08
N ASP A 400 17.71 -9.82 0.05
CA ASP A 400 18.58 -10.26 -1.06
C ASP A 400 18.17 -9.69 -2.44
N LYS A 401 17.24 -8.72 -2.51
CA LYS A 401 16.66 -8.27 -3.79
C LYS A 401 17.39 -7.10 -4.44
N VAL A 402 17.97 -6.20 -3.66
CA VAL A 402 18.62 -4.98 -4.17
C VAL A 402 20.11 -4.93 -3.82
N SER A 403 20.50 -5.63 -2.74
CA SER A 403 21.84 -5.58 -2.16
C SER A 403 22.40 -6.97 -1.95
N SER A 404 23.63 -7.22 -2.41
CA SER A 404 24.32 -8.50 -2.19
C SER A 404 24.88 -8.68 -0.79
N ASP A 405 25.05 -7.60 -0.02
CA ASP A 405 25.67 -7.64 1.31
C ASP A 405 24.67 -7.57 2.48
N LEU A 406 23.43 -7.10 2.24
CA LEU A 406 22.45 -6.90 3.32
C LEU A 406 22.10 -8.20 4.06
N LYS A 407 21.77 -9.27 3.33
CA LYS A 407 21.45 -10.57 3.92
C LYS A 407 22.57 -11.12 4.78
N VAL A 408 23.80 -11.09 4.29
CA VAL A 408 24.98 -11.57 5.01
C VAL A 408 25.17 -10.81 6.32
N ILE A 409 24.98 -9.50 6.29
CA ILE A 409 25.11 -8.64 7.47
C ILE A 409 23.96 -8.93 8.45
N SER A 410 22.71 -8.99 7.98
CA SER A 410 21.53 -9.27 8.81
C SER A 410 21.65 -10.61 9.54
N GLU A 411 22.05 -11.67 8.83
CA GLU A 411 22.28 -12.99 9.42
C GLU A 411 23.41 -12.99 10.47
N ALA A 412 24.52 -12.27 10.20
CA ALA A 412 25.61 -12.15 11.16
C ALA A 412 25.19 -11.39 12.44
N ILE A 413 24.39 -10.35 12.29
CA ILE A 413 23.82 -9.58 13.41
C ILE A 413 22.87 -10.45 14.23
N ASN A 414 21.95 -11.16 13.56
CA ASN A 414 21.06 -12.10 14.24
C ASN A 414 21.83 -13.18 15.03
N LYS A 415 22.80 -13.81 14.41
CA LYS A 415 23.65 -14.82 15.07
C LYS A 415 24.32 -14.28 16.31
N LYS A 416 24.77 -13.04 16.26
CA LYS A 416 25.51 -12.38 17.37
C LYS A 416 24.62 -11.95 18.52
N TYR A 417 23.44 -11.39 18.25
CA TYR A 417 22.68 -10.65 19.24
C TYR A 417 21.32 -11.25 19.58
N ALA A 418 20.52 -11.67 18.58
CA ALA A 418 19.12 -12.02 18.79
C ALA A 418 18.85 -13.52 18.76
N LYS A 419 19.48 -14.27 17.85
CA LYS A 419 19.33 -15.72 17.69
C LYS A 419 17.85 -16.12 17.43
N VAL A 420 17.13 -15.29 16.70
CA VAL A 420 15.80 -15.58 16.18
C VAL A 420 15.95 -16.45 14.93
N GLU A 421 15.07 -17.38 14.69
CA GLU A 421 15.04 -18.12 13.43
C GLU A 421 14.57 -17.20 12.30
N LEU A 422 15.46 -16.93 11.33
CA LEU A 422 15.11 -16.16 10.13
C LEU A 422 14.50 -17.12 9.10
N ASP A 423 13.23 -16.93 8.78
CA ASP A 423 12.52 -17.76 7.83
C ASP A 423 12.29 -16.97 6.53
N TYR A 424 12.70 -17.54 5.40
CA TYR A 424 12.66 -16.90 4.07
C TYR A 424 11.52 -17.41 3.18
N LYS A 425 10.53 -18.12 3.74
CA LYS A 425 9.40 -18.70 3.00
C LYS A 425 8.75 -17.68 2.03
N PHE A 426 8.51 -16.48 2.48
CA PHE A 426 7.84 -15.43 1.68
C PHE A 426 8.79 -14.59 0.82
N ASN A 427 10.08 -14.86 0.88
CA ASN A 427 11.09 -14.25 0.01
C ASN A 427 11.25 -14.99 -1.33
N ASP A 428 10.61 -16.15 -1.49
CA ASP A 428 10.60 -16.92 -2.74
C ASP A 428 9.84 -16.16 -3.82
N PRO A 429 10.43 -15.89 -5.02
CA PRO A 429 9.72 -15.27 -6.15
C PRO A 429 8.47 -16.02 -6.61
N LYS A 430 8.33 -17.29 -6.24
CA LYS A 430 7.18 -18.15 -6.55
C LYS A 430 6.11 -18.16 -5.45
N ASP A 431 6.29 -17.37 -4.39
CA ASP A 431 5.29 -17.26 -3.32
C ASP A 431 3.91 -16.93 -3.93
N PRO A 432 2.90 -17.83 -3.78
CA PRO A 432 1.58 -17.62 -4.35
C PRO A 432 0.83 -16.46 -3.70
N GLN A 433 1.20 -16.09 -2.48
CA GLN A 433 0.63 -14.97 -1.75
C GLN A 433 1.28 -13.64 -2.13
N ARG A 434 2.44 -13.67 -2.80
CA ARG A 434 3.19 -12.50 -3.29
C ARG A 434 3.49 -11.47 -2.20
N ILE A 435 3.85 -11.93 -1.01
CA ILE A 435 4.07 -11.10 0.19
C ILE A 435 5.10 -9.99 -0.08
N TYR A 436 6.15 -10.25 -0.88
CA TYR A 436 7.14 -9.23 -1.27
C TYR A 436 6.53 -7.93 -1.84
N PHE A 437 5.32 -7.96 -2.38
CA PHE A 437 4.67 -6.82 -3.03
C PHE A 437 3.55 -6.20 -2.19
N ARG A 438 3.36 -6.64 -0.94
CA ARG A 438 2.16 -6.36 -0.17
C ARG A 438 2.35 -5.42 1.02
N SER A 439 3.55 -4.83 1.20
CA SER A 439 3.77 -3.84 2.23
C SER A 439 4.67 -2.70 1.72
N ASP A 440 4.83 -1.67 2.52
CA ASP A 440 5.40 -0.36 2.16
C ASP A 440 6.87 -0.40 1.70
N HIS A 441 7.65 -1.40 2.16
CA HIS A 441 9.02 -1.64 1.69
C HIS A 441 9.13 -1.74 0.17
N TYR A 442 8.07 -2.21 -0.51
CA TYR A 442 8.11 -2.39 -1.95
C TYR A 442 8.26 -1.07 -2.69
N ASN A 443 7.68 0.02 -2.19
CA ASN A 443 7.86 1.33 -2.78
C ASN A 443 9.31 1.82 -2.67
N PHE A 444 10.01 1.55 -1.56
CA PHE A 444 11.44 1.82 -1.43
C PHE A 444 12.27 0.94 -2.37
N ALA A 445 11.98 -0.36 -2.44
CA ALA A 445 12.67 -1.30 -3.33
C ALA A 445 12.55 -0.90 -4.80
N LYS A 446 11.37 -0.45 -5.26
CA LYS A 446 11.16 0.05 -6.63
C LYS A 446 12.12 1.19 -7.00
N HIS A 447 12.54 1.98 -6.01
CA HIS A 447 13.47 3.10 -6.16
C HIS A 447 14.93 2.69 -5.89
N GLY A 448 15.21 1.38 -5.82
CA GLY A 448 16.56 0.85 -5.64
C GLY A 448 17.11 1.04 -4.22
N VAL A 449 16.28 1.20 -3.20
CA VAL A 449 16.69 1.20 -1.80
C VAL A 449 16.72 -0.24 -1.30
N PRO A 450 17.84 -0.74 -0.72
CA PRO A 450 17.87 -2.02 -0.02
C PRO A 450 16.82 -2.06 1.10
N ILE A 451 16.11 -3.16 1.24
CA ILE A 451 15.02 -3.29 2.22
C ILE A 451 15.08 -4.61 2.98
N ILE A 452 14.52 -4.60 4.18
CA ILE A 452 14.05 -5.81 4.87
C ILE A 452 12.61 -5.58 5.28
N PHE A 453 11.73 -6.50 4.95
CA PHE A 453 10.40 -6.55 5.50
C PHE A 453 10.34 -7.67 6.54
N TYR A 454 10.11 -7.30 7.80
CA TYR A 454 9.92 -8.21 8.94
C TYR A 454 8.43 -8.50 9.12
N TYR A 455 8.09 -9.80 9.15
CA TYR A 455 6.72 -10.26 9.08
C TYR A 455 6.51 -11.51 9.92
N ASP A 456 5.34 -11.73 10.47
CA ASP A 456 5.04 -12.92 11.29
C ASP A 456 4.25 -14.01 10.57
N GLY A 457 3.59 -13.68 9.46
CA GLY A 457 2.90 -14.65 8.60
C GLY A 457 1.45 -14.95 8.97
N MET A 458 0.86 -14.26 9.95
CA MET A 458 -0.52 -14.52 10.37
C MET A 458 -1.54 -13.91 9.40
N LEU A 459 -2.09 -14.71 8.49
CA LEU A 459 -3.11 -14.27 7.51
C LEU A 459 -4.48 -14.96 7.67
N ASP A 460 -4.62 -15.94 8.54
CA ASP A 460 -5.78 -16.81 8.57
C ASP A 460 -6.75 -16.53 9.73
N ALA A 461 -6.27 -16.29 10.94
CA ALA A 461 -7.12 -16.20 12.13
C ALA A 461 -7.89 -14.88 12.20
N ASP A 462 -7.20 -13.77 12.39
CA ASP A 462 -7.78 -12.45 12.71
C ASP A 462 -7.48 -11.37 11.66
N TYR A 463 -6.65 -11.68 10.65
CA TYR A 463 -6.28 -10.74 9.59
C TYR A 463 -7.51 -10.09 8.95
N HIS A 464 -7.54 -8.77 8.90
CA HIS A 464 -8.65 -7.96 8.40
C HIS A 464 -10.01 -8.23 9.07
N LYS A 465 -9.99 -8.62 10.35
CA LYS A 465 -11.20 -8.85 11.15
C LYS A 465 -11.28 -7.93 12.37
N PRO A 466 -12.49 -7.66 12.87
CA PRO A 466 -12.67 -6.89 14.12
C PRO A 466 -12.04 -7.56 15.36
N THR A 467 -11.69 -8.83 15.22
CA THR A 467 -11.11 -9.65 16.28
C THR A 467 -9.59 -9.57 16.37
N ASP A 468 -8.94 -8.75 15.52
CA ASP A 468 -7.52 -8.41 15.66
C ASP A 468 -7.34 -7.36 16.77
N THR A 469 -7.16 -7.86 18.00
CA THR A 469 -7.18 -7.06 19.23
C THR A 469 -5.87 -7.18 20.02
N PRO A 470 -5.49 -6.16 20.84
CA PRO A 470 -4.21 -6.11 21.55
C PRO A 470 -3.98 -7.26 22.55
N ASP A 471 -5.04 -7.85 23.09
CA ASP A 471 -4.96 -8.98 24.03
C ASP A 471 -4.45 -10.28 23.38
N LYS A 472 -4.50 -10.38 22.06
CA LYS A 472 -4.03 -11.54 21.29
C LYS A 472 -2.57 -11.48 20.88
N ILE A 473 -1.90 -10.37 21.10
CA ILE A 473 -0.51 -10.17 20.71
C ILE A 473 0.46 -10.92 21.62
N ASN A 474 1.44 -11.57 21.01
CA ASN A 474 2.56 -12.21 21.70
C ASN A 474 3.69 -11.21 21.92
N TYR A 475 3.54 -10.38 22.94
CA TYR A 475 4.49 -9.30 23.26
C TYR A 475 5.91 -9.79 23.54
N GLU A 476 6.07 -10.99 24.12
CA GLU A 476 7.40 -11.56 24.37
C GLU A 476 8.14 -11.89 23.08
N LEU A 477 7.43 -12.40 22.07
CA LEU A 477 7.99 -12.66 20.76
C LEU A 477 8.24 -11.35 20.01
N MET A 478 7.32 -10.39 20.12
CA MET A 478 7.46 -9.06 19.52
C MET A 478 8.72 -8.33 20.06
N VAL A 479 8.99 -8.37 21.38
CA VAL A 479 10.24 -7.84 21.97
C VAL A 479 11.47 -8.49 21.37
N LYS A 480 11.46 -9.81 21.10
CA LYS A 480 12.62 -10.50 20.48
C LYS A 480 12.85 -10.00 19.04
N ARG A 481 11.77 -9.85 18.27
CA ARG A 481 11.80 -9.34 16.89
C ARG A 481 12.30 -7.90 16.87
N ASP A 482 11.77 -7.03 17.71
CA ASP A 482 12.17 -5.63 17.81
C ASP A 482 13.64 -5.47 18.20
N ARG A 483 14.13 -6.31 19.12
CA ARG A 483 15.56 -6.30 19.47
C ARG A 483 16.46 -6.75 18.31
N LEU A 484 16.02 -7.70 17.49
CA LEU A 484 16.71 -8.02 16.24
C LEU A 484 16.75 -6.83 15.29
N ILE A 485 15.61 -6.18 15.08
CA ILE A 485 15.48 -5.01 14.20
C ILE A 485 16.36 -3.86 14.72
N PHE A 486 16.34 -3.61 16.04
CA PHE A 486 17.23 -2.63 16.68
C PHE A 486 18.72 -2.89 16.37
N HIS A 487 19.17 -4.14 16.53
CA HIS A 487 20.57 -4.48 16.29
C HIS A 487 20.94 -4.38 14.81
N THR A 488 20.04 -4.71 13.90
CA THR A 488 20.23 -4.53 12.46
C THR A 488 20.31 -3.04 12.11
N ALA A 489 19.38 -2.22 12.59
CA ALA A 489 19.39 -0.77 12.42
C ALA A 489 20.64 -0.13 13.01
N TRP A 490 21.08 -0.61 14.18
CA TRP A 490 22.32 -0.11 14.82
C TRP A 490 23.54 -0.36 13.93
N GLU A 491 23.68 -1.55 13.35
CA GLU A 491 24.77 -1.84 12.43
C GLU A 491 24.71 -0.95 11.18
N MET A 492 23.55 -0.83 10.57
CA MET A 492 23.34 0.00 9.37
C MET A 492 23.64 1.47 9.64
N ALA A 493 23.30 1.97 10.83
CA ALA A 493 23.53 3.35 11.22
C ALA A 493 25.00 3.65 11.60
N ASN A 494 25.82 2.63 11.94
CA ASN A 494 27.18 2.84 12.47
C ASN A 494 28.31 2.27 11.61
N ARG A 495 28.02 1.45 10.59
CA ARG A 495 29.03 0.93 9.65
C ARG A 495 29.62 2.05 8.80
N ASN A 496 30.81 1.84 8.23
CA ASN A 496 31.49 2.85 7.43
C ASN A 496 30.75 3.11 6.10
N ASP A 497 30.48 2.05 5.36
CA ASP A 497 29.94 2.16 4.00
C ASP A 497 28.43 1.96 3.99
N MET A 498 27.75 2.63 3.07
CA MET A 498 26.38 2.29 2.72
C MET A 498 26.31 0.87 2.13
N LEU A 499 25.13 0.27 2.14
CA LEU A 499 24.90 -0.99 1.43
C LEU A 499 25.10 -0.82 -0.07
N LYS A 500 25.61 -1.87 -0.72
CA LYS A 500 25.67 -1.95 -2.17
C LYS A 500 24.27 -2.00 -2.77
N ARG A 501 24.12 -1.48 -3.96
CA ARG A 501 22.91 -1.55 -4.78
C ARG A 501 23.27 -2.19 -6.11
N ASP A 502 23.65 -3.46 -6.03
CA ASP A 502 24.30 -4.19 -7.12
C ASP A 502 23.42 -5.33 -7.70
N ILE A 503 22.21 -5.50 -7.15
CA ILE A 503 21.22 -6.45 -7.68
C ILE A 503 20.08 -5.65 -8.29
N PRO A 504 19.88 -5.73 -9.63
CA PRO A 504 18.74 -5.11 -10.29
C PRO A 504 17.42 -5.72 -9.80
N LEU A 505 16.46 -4.87 -9.42
CA LEU A 505 15.14 -5.34 -9.08
C LEU A 505 14.42 -5.85 -10.33
N GLU A 506 14.05 -7.12 -10.35
CA GLU A 506 13.23 -7.67 -11.43
C GLU A 506 11.83 -7.05 -11.38
N ALA A 507 11.39 -6.49 -12.51
CA ALA A 507 10.01 -6.03 -12.63
C ALA A 507 9.05 -7.22 -12.44
N PRO A 508 7.95 -7.06 -11.70
CA PRO A 508 6.98 -8.13 -11.52
C PRO A 508 6.43 -8.55 -12.87
N LYS A 509 6.60 -9.82 -13.24
CA LYS A 509 6.01 -10.37 -14.46
C LYS A 509 4.48 -10.40 -14.30
N GLY A 510 3.76 -9.58 -15.07
CA GLY A 510 2.29 -9.61 -15.18
C GLY A 510 1.54 -8.74 -14.16
N PHE A 511 1.69 -7.42 -14.25
CA PHE A 511 0.67 -6.43 -13.83
C PHE A 511 -0.14 -5.96 -15.03
#